data_057705f3506ee0d372bda6a8c71e76f8
#
_entry.id   057705f3506ee0d372bda6a8c71e76f8
#
_cell.length_a   1.000
_cell.length_b   1.000
_cell.length_c   1.000
_cell.angle_alpha   90.00
_cell.angle_beta   90.00
_cell.angle_gamma   90.00
#
_symmetry.space_group_name_H-M   'P 1'
#
loop_
_entity.id
_entity.type
_entity.pdbx_description
1 polymer ?
#
loop_
_entity_poly.entity_id
_entity_poly.type
_entity_poly.pdbx_seq_one_letter_code
_entity_poly.pdbx_strand_id
1 'polypeptide(L)'
;DLLKPPVGNKNLYVESGDYIVMIVAGPNARKDYRYNETEELFFQIEGDILIKTQQEGVMVEIPVKEGEMFLLPAKVPHSPVRSEGSIGLVIERKRQSDHRDGLLWFSDKENELLYEEYFQLRNIEKDFLPVFKKFYSSEELRTCPVSGEIMEVDPRFVD
;
A
#
# COMPACT_ATOMS: atom_id res chain seq x y z
N ASP A 1 9.64 -20.21 -4.17
CA ASP A 1 9.25 -20.49 -2.76
C ASP A 1 9.40 -19.30 -1.80
N LEU A 2 10.12 -18.24 -2.16
CA LEU A 2 10.31 -17.06 -1.30
C LEU A 2 9.09 -16.11 -1.29
N LEU A 3 8.17 -16.27 -2.22
CA LEU A 3 6.99 -15.40 -2.41
C LEU A 3 5.66 -16.10 -2.12
N LYS A 4 5.68 -17.26 -1.48
CA LYS A 4 4.43 -17.93 -1.09
C LYS A 4 3.73 -17.17 0.03
N PRO A 5 2.40 -17.08 0.01
CA PRO A 5 1.64 -16.53 1.12
C PRO A 5 2.07 -17.13 2.47
N PRO A 6 2.14 -16.34 3.55
CA PRO A 6 1.70 -14.94 3.67
C PRO A 6 2.73 -13.89 3.23
N VAL A 7 3.89 -14.29 2.69
CA VAL A 7 4.97 -13.35 2.31
C VAL A 7 4.73 -12.87 0.88
N GLY A 8 4.10 -11.71 0.73
CA GLY A 8 3.84 -11.09 -0.56
C GLY A 8 4.97 -10.22 -1.10
N ASN A 9 5.99 -9.90 -0.28
CA ASN A 9 7.14 -9.11 -0.69
C ASN A 9 8.44 -9.62 -0.07
N LYS A 10 9.55 -9.41 -0.78
CA LYS A 10 10.89 -9.75 -0.33
C LYS A 10 11.87 -8.66 -0.73
N ASN A 11 12.56 -8.09 0.25
CA ASN A 11 13.70 -7.21 -0.03
C ASN A 11 14.86 -8.02 -0.61
N LEU A 12 15.34 -7.62 -1.78
CA LEU A 12 16.42 -8.32 -2.50
C LEU A 12 17.81 -7.93 -1.99
N TYR A 13 17.95 -6.72 -1.45
CA TYR A 13 19.26 -6.19 -1.01
C TYR A 13 19.15 -5.68 0.44
N VAL A 14 19.60 -6.46 1.39
CA VAL A 14 19.53 -6.11 2.83
C VAL A 14 20.44 -4.93 3.14
N GLU A 15 21.61 -4.86 2.53
CA GLU A 15 22.60 -3.79 2.71
C GLU A 15 22.73 -2.92 1.44
N SER A 16 21.60 -2.41 0.95
CA SER A 16 21.61 -1.46 -0.16
C SER A 16 21.99 -0.05 0.32
N GLY A 17 22.48 0.80 -0.58
CA GLY A 17 22.70 2.23 -0.34
C GLY A 17 21.38 2.99 -0.15
N ASP A 18 20.99 3.79 -1.13
CA ASP A 18 19.84 4.72 -1.03
C ASP A 18 18.49 4.10 -1.40
N TYR A 19 18.46 2.86 -1.90
CA TYR A 19 17.25 2.25 -2.41
C TYR A 19 16.87 0.96 -1.68
N ILE A 20 15.56 0.74 -1.60
CA ILE A 20 14.93 -0.52 -1.24
C ILE A 20 14.45 -1.16 -2.53
N VAL A 21 14.88 -2.38 -2.80
CA VAL A 21 14.49 -3.12 -4.01
C VAL A 21 13.77 -4.39 -3.59
N MET A 22 12.49 -4.47 -3.91
CA MET A 22 11.63 -5.56 -3.48
C MET A 22 11.08 -6.32 -4.68
N ILE A 23 11.02 -7.64 -4.58
CA ILE A 23 10.14 -8.45 -5.41
C ILE A 23 8.83 -8.66 -4.67
N VAL A 24 7.71 -8.47 -5.37
CA VAL A 24 6.36 -8.50 -4.79
C VAL A 24 5.48 -9.40 -5.63
N ALA A 25 4.79 -10.34 -4.97
CA ALA A 25 3.87 -11.26 -5.63
C ALA A 25 2.42 -11.02 -5.17
N GLY A 26 1.49 -11.30 -6.08
CA GLY A 26 0.07 -11.43 -5.78
C GLY A 26 -0.34 -12.86 -5.40
N PRO A 27 -1.59 -13.05 -4.95
CA PRO A 27 -2.59 -12.00 -4.82
C PRO A 27 -2.44 -11.17 -3.55
N ASN A 28 -3.05 -9.98 -3.55
CA ASN A 28 -3.25 -9.21 -2.35
C ASN A 28 -4.71 -8.76 -2.24
N ALA A 29 -5.19 -8.60 -1.01
CA ALA A 29 -6.52 -8.11 -0.69
C ALA A 29 -6.39 -6.97 0.32
N ARG A 30 -5.91 -5.81 -0.16
CA ARG A 30 -5.71 -4.64 0.69
C ARG A 30 -6.71 -3.54 0.34
N LYS A 31 -7.14 -2.80 1.37
CA LYS A 31 -8.01 -1.64 1.23
C LYS A 31 -7.31 -0.33 1.62
N ASP A 32 -6.13 -0.43 2.22
CA ASP A 32 -5.31 0.71 2.60
C ASP A 32 -4.61 1.33 1.41
N TYR A 33 -4.44 2.63 1.47
CA TYR A 33 -3.56 3.41 0.61
C TYR A 33 -2.30 3.76 1.39
N ARG A 34 -1.15 3.55 0.77
CA ARG A 34 0.13 4.02 1.28
C ARG A 34 0.43 5.43 0.80
N TYR A 35 1.03 6.20 1.66
CA TYR A 35 1.63 7.48 1.35
C TYR A 35 3.14 7.41 1.58
N ASN A 36 3.91 7.91 0.64
CA ASN A 36 5.36 7.96 0.69
C ASN A 36 5.83 9.34 0.21
N GLU A 37 6.77 9.96 0.90
CA GLU A 37 7.30 11.29 0.54
C GLU A 37 8.34 11.23 -0.58
N THR A 38 8.66 10.05 -1.09
CA THR A 38 9.54 9.83 -2.23
C THR A 38 8.82 9.08 -3.35
N GLU A 39 9.40 9.11 -4.53
CA GLU A 39 8.91 8.36 -5.69
C GLU A 39 9.04 6.85 -5.47
N GLU A 40 8.17 6.09 -6.13
CA GLU A 40 8.17 4.63 -6.11
C GLU A 40 8.05 4.09 -7.53
N LEU A 41 9.00 3.25 -7.94
CA LEU A 41 9.01 2.62 -9.27
C LEU A 41 8.40 1.23 -9.20
N PHE A 42 7.41 0.98 -10.03
CA PHE A 42 6.80 -0.33 -10.29
C PHE A 42 7.25 -0.85 -11.64
N PHE A 43 7.67 -2.10 -11.70
CA PHE A 43 7.92 -2.83 -12.94
C PHE A 43 7.25 -4.20 -12.86
N GLN A 44 6.37 -4.53 -13.79
CA GLN A 44 5.69 -5.82 -13.82
C GLN A 44 6.50 -6.84 -14.62
N ILE A 45 6.91 -7.91 -13.93
CA ILE A 45 7.69 -9.02 -14.49
C ILE A 45 6.76 -10.07 -15.07
N GLU A 46 5.71 -10.44 -14.32
CA GLU A 46 4.68 -11.39 -14.73
C GLU A 46 3.31 -10.89 -14.32
N GLY A 47 2.33 -10.98 -15.21
CA GLY A 47 0.95 -10.56 -15.00
C GLY A 47 0.79 -9.06 -14.79
N ASP A 48 -0.45 -8.62 -14.86
CA ASP A 48 -0.83 -7.21 -14.75
C ASP A 48 -1.16 -6.85 -13.29
N ILE A 49 -0.99 -5.56 -12.96
CA ILE A 49 -1.47 -4.98 -11.71
C ILE A 49 -2.30 -3.73 -11.97
N LEU A 50 -3.13 -3.38 -11.00
CA LEU A 50 -3.87 -2.13 -10.98
C LEU A 50 -3.39 -1.30 -9.78
N ILE A 51 -2.86 -0.11 -10.03
CA ILE A 51 -2.49 0.83 -8.96
C ILE A 51 -3.63 1.83 -8.80
N LYS A 52 -4.37 1.73 -7.70
CA LYS A 52 -5.34 2.76 -7.31
C LYS A 52 -4.60 3.91 -6.66
N THR A 53 -4.90 5.13 -7.08
CA THR A 53 -4.33 6.36 -6.49
C THR A 53 -5.43 7.31 -6.06
N GLN A 54 -5.15 8.15 -5.06
CA GLN A 54 -6.02 9.26 -4.68
C GLN A 54 -5.39 10.56 -5.20
N GLN A 55 -6.09 11.23 -6.11
CA GLN A 55 -5.62 12.45 -6.75
C GLN A 55 -6.70 13.53 -6.63
N GLU A 56 -6.44 14.56 -5.83
CA GLU A 56 -7.38 15.69 -5.63
C GLU A 56 -8.79 15.26 -5.23
N GLY A 57 -8.90 14.25 -4.36
CA GLY A 57 -10.18 13.71 -3.89
C GLY A 57 -10.85 12.72 -4.85
N VAL A 58 -10.18 12.35 -5.94
CA VAL A 58 -10.70 11.39 -6.91
C VAL A 58 -9.82 10.14 -6.93
N MET A 59 -10.46 8.97 -6.90
CA MET A 59 -9.78 7.70 -7.09
C MET A 59 -9.52 7.49 -8.58
N VAL A 60 -8.24 7.31 -8.92
CA VAL A 60 -7.77 7.06 -10.29
C VAL A 60 -7.09 5.70 -10.35
N GLU A 61 -7.49 4.88 -11.32
CA GLU A 61 -6.92 3.57 -11.57
C GLU A 61 -5.86 3.62 -12.67
N ILE A 62 -4.67 3.13 -12.38
CA ILE A 62 -3.54 3.07 -13.30
C ILE A 62 -3.19 1.61 -13.54
N PRO A 63 -3.57 1.03 -14.70
CA PRO A 63 -3.14 -0.32 -15.06
C PRO A 63 -1.65 -0.30 -15.45
N VAL A 64 -0.91 -1.29 -14.93
CA VAL A 64 0.49 -1.56 -15.31
C VAL A 64 0.55 -3.01 -15.78
N LYS A 65 0.76 -3.20 -17.07
CA LYS A 65 0.78 -4.52 -17.70
C LYS A 65 2.13 -5.22 -17.54
N GLU A 66 2.13 -6.53 -17.78
CA GLU A 66 3.38 -7.28 -17.88
C GLU A 66 4.36 -6.61 -18.85
N GLY A 67 5.61 -6.44 -18.41
CA GLY A 67 6.66 -5.74 -19.15
C GLY A 67 6.63 -4.21 -19.04
N GLU A 68 5.60 -3.63 -18.45
CA GLU A 68 5.49 -2.18 -18.26
C GLU A 68 6.06 -1.74 -16.91
N MET A 69 6.45 -0.47 -16.87
CA MET A 69 6.88 0.20 -15.64
C MET A 69 6.10 1.50 -15.44
N PHE A 70 5.93 1.87 -14.18
CA PHE A 70 5.29 3.11 -13.77
C PHE A 70 6.06 3.76 -12.63
N LEU A 71 6.45 5.01 -12.80
CA LEU A 71 7.03 5.82 -11.73
C LEU A 71 5.93 6.62 -11.06
N LEU A 72 5.60 6.20 -9.84
CA LEU A 72 4.62 6.90 -9.00
C LEU A 72 5.27 8.15 -8.41
N PRO A 73 4.66 9.33 -8.60
CA PRO A 73 5.14 10.55 -7.98
C PRO A 73 5.10 10.48 -6.45
N ALA A 74 6.01 11.22 -5.80
CA ALA A 74 6.00 11.39 -4.36
C ALA A 74 4.66 11.98 -3.86
N LYS A 75 4.28 11.61 -2.64
CA LYS A 75 3.11 12.15 -1.92
C LYS A 75 1.74 11.82 -2.52
N VAL A 76 1.68 10.85 -3.44
CA VAL A 76 0.41 10.34 -3.98
C VAL A 76 0.00 9.10 -3.18
N PRO A 77 -1.14 9.13 -2.46
CA PRO A 77 -1.66 7.94 -1.80
C PRO A 77 -2.02 6.87 -2.84
N HIS A 78 -1.56 5.64 -2.63
CA HIS A 78 -1.70 4.58 -3.62
C HIS A 78 -1.92 3.21 -2.98
N SER A 79 -2.63 2.36 -3.70
CA SER A 79 -2.95 0.98 -3.30
C SER A 79 -2.75 0.04 -4.49
N PRO A 80 -1.61 -0.67 -4.58
CA PRO A 80 -1.40 -1.65 -5.63
C PRO A 80 -2.28 -2.89 -5.41
N VAL A 81 -3.13 -3.19 -6.38
CA VAL A 81 -3.97 -4.40 -6.41
C VAL A 81 -3.31 -5.42 -7.33
N ARG A 82 -2.96 -6.57 -6.77
CA ARG A 82 -2.22 -7.63 -7.44
C ARG A 82 -3.07 -8.87 -7.62
N SER A 83 -3.15 -9.37 -8.84
CA SER A 83 -3.81 -10.63 -9.18
C SER A 83 -2.97 -11.84 -8.77
N GLU A 84 -3.61 -13.00 -8.70
CA GLU A 84 -2.92 -14.27 -8.47
C GLU A 84 -1.88 -14.52 -9.58
N GLY A 85 -0.69 -14.98 -9.18
CA GLY A 85 0.42 -15.25 -10.08
C GLY A 85 1.17 -14.02 -10.57
N SER A 86 0.74 -12.80 -10.25
CA SER A 86 1.49 -11.60 -10.64
C SER A 86 2.79 -11.47 -9.84
N ILE A 87 3.85 -11.05 -10.52
CA ILE A 87 5.18 -10.79 -9.94
C ILE A 87 5.66 -9.43 -10.44
N GLY A 88 6.03 -8.57 -9.51
CA GLY A 88 6.56 -7.25 -9.82
C GLY A 88 7.81 -6.91 -9.04
N LEU A 89 8.58 -5.97 -9.57
CA LEU A 89 9.68 -5.31 -8.90
C LEU A 89 9.20 -3.95 -8.42
N VAL A 90 9.49 -3.63 -7.17
CA VAL A 90 9.22 -2.31 -6.57
C VAL A 90 10.51 -1.73 -6.05
N ILE A 91 10.79 -0.50 -6.45
CA ILE A 91 11.99 0.23 -6.02
C ILE A 91 11.55 1.52 -5.35
N GLU A 92 11.96 1.70 -4.11
CA GLU A 92 11.71 2.88 -3.28
C GLU A 92 13.03 3.46 -2.77
N ARG A 93 13.04 4.76 -2.47
CA ARG A 93 14.16 5.34 -1.71
C ARG A 93 14.04 4.98 -0.23
N LYS A 94 15.19 4.75 0.41
CA LYS A 94 15.25 4.65 1.87
C LYS A 94 14.78 5.96 2.50
N ARG A 95 14.01 5.84 3.59
CA ARG A 95 13.51 7.02 4.32
C ARG A 95 14.66 7.74 5.00
N GLN A 96 14.64 9.05 4.89
CA GLN A 96 15.48 9.93 5.71
C GLN A 96 14.77 10.22 7.03
N SER A 97 15.49 10.83 7.98
CA SER A 97 14.97 11.05 9.34
C SER A 97 13.75 11.99 9.41
N ASP A 98 13.56 12.83 8.41
CA ASP A 98 12.45 13.76 8.28
C ASP A 98 11.29 13.24 7.42
N HIS A 99 11.47 12.11 6.73
CA HIS A 99 10.41 11.50 5.93
C HIS A 99 9.35 10.81 6.78
N ARG A 100 8.10 10.93 6.36
CA ARG A 100 6.97 10.24 6.95
C ARG A 100 6.31 9.34 5.91
N ASP A 101 5.92 8.15 6.36
CA ASP A 101 5.00 7.29 5.65
C ASP A 101 3.60 7.48 6.21
N GLY A 102 2.59 7.18 5.42
CA GLY A 102 1.20 7.23 5.84
C GLY A 102 0.42 6.00 5.43
N LEU A 103 -0.63 5.72 6.19
CA LEU A 103 -1.69 4.80 5.83
C LEU A 103 -3.01 5.55 5.84
N LEU A 104 -3.77 5.39 4.76
CA LEU A 104 -5.07 6.03 4.58
C LEU A 104 -6.10 5.00 4.17
N TRP A 105 -7.35 5.19 4.58
CA TRP A 105 -8.50 4.39 4.16
C TRP A 105 -9.61 5.29 3.66
N PHE A 106 -10.25 4.87 2.59
CA PHE A 106 -11.36 5.58 1.95
C PHE A 106 -12.57 4.65 1.86
N SER A 107 -13.78 5.20 2.00
CA SER A 107 -15.01 4.42 1.84
C SER A 107 -15.12 3.86 0.42
N ASP A 108 -15.68 2.64 0.31
CA ASP A 108 -15.73 1.93 -0.97
C ASP A 108 -16.66 2.60 -1.99
N LYS A 109 -17.72 3.28 -1.55
CA LYS A 109 -18.73 3.87 -2.44
C LYS A 109 -18.53 5.36 -2.68
N GLU A 110 -18.33 6.12 -1.62
CA GLU A 110 -18.26 7.59 -1.68
C GLU A 110 -16.85 8.10 -1.91
N ASN A 111 -15.84 7.22 -1.75
CA ASN A 111 -14.42 7.59 -1.74
C ASN A 111 -14.07 8.67 -0.69
N GLU A 112 -14.83 8.68 0.43
CA GLU A 112 -14.58 9.58 1.55
C GLU A 112 -13.44 9.05 2.42
N LEU A 113 -12.58 9.96 2.90
CA LEU A 113 -11.52 9.60 3.82
C LEU A 113 -12.11 9.15 5.16
N LEU A 114 -11.84 7.89 5.53
CA LEU A 114 -12.27 7.31 6.80
C LEU A 114 -11.23 7.58 7.90
N TYR A 115 -9.98 7.34 7.59
CA TYR A 115 -8.88 7.47 8.54
C TYR A 115 -7.56 7.69 7.82
N GLU A 116 -6.68 8.46 8.43
CA GLU A 116 -5.28 8.59 8.02
C GLU A 116 -4.36 8.69 9.23
N GLU A 117 -3.19 8.10 9.14
CA GLU A 117 -2.14 8.24 10.15
C GLU A 117 -0.78 8.28 9.47
N TYR A 118 0.04 9.26 9.88
CA TYR A 118 1.40 9.46 9.38
C TYR A 118 2.41 9.20 10.48
N PHE A 119 3.46 8.47 10.16
CA PHE A 119 4.48 8.06 11.10
C PHE A 119 5.86 7.96 10.45
N GLN A 120 6.91 7.91 11.27
CA GLN A 120 8.24 7.64 10.78
C GLN A 120 8.43 6.13 10.61
N LEU A 121 8.58 5.68 9.36
CA LEU A 121 8.82 4.27 9.05
C LEU A 121 10.30 3.92 9.31
N ARG A 122 10.54 3.05 10.29
CA ARG A 122 11.87 2.51 10.62
C ARG A 122 11.97 1.04 10.25
N ASN A 123 10.87 0.31 10.38
CA ASN A 123 10.79 -1.11 10.09
C ASN A 123 9.48 -1.42 9.37
N ILE A 124 9.57 -1.79 8.09
CA ILE A 124 8.41 -2.03 7.21
C ILE A 124 7.53 -3.20 7.69
N GLU A 125 8.08 -4.16 8.45
CA GLU A 125 7.33 -5.31 8.95
C GLU A 125 6.59 -5.02 10.27
N LYS A 126 7.06 -4.03 11.04
CA LYS A 126 6.58 -3.78 12.41
C LYS A 126 5.77 -2.49 12.54
N ASP A 127 6.16 -1.43 11.83
CA ASP A 127 5.62 -0.09 12.11
C ASP A 127 4.23 0.12 11.52
N PHE A 128 3.85 -0.64 10.49
CA PHE A 128 2.50 -0.61 9.93
C PHE A 128 1.46 -1.32 10.79
N LEU A 129 1.84 -2.40 11.47
CA LEU A 129 0.91 -3.26 12.20
C LEU A 129 0.09 -2.53 13.29
N PRO A 130 0.66 -1.65 14.12
CA PRO A 130 -0.12 -0.89 15.10
C PRO A 130 -1.20 0.00 14.46
N VAL A 131 -0.90 0.60 13.31
CA VAL A 131 -1.85 1.46 12.59
C VAL A 131 -2.99 0.65 12.00
N PHE A 132 -2.70 -0.52 11.41
CA PHE A 132 -3.71 -1.46 10.96
C PHE A 132 -4.63 -1.93 12.10
N LYS A 133 -4.05 -2.36 13.21
CA LYS A 133 -4.81 -2.79 14.39
C LYS A 133 -5.71 -1.68 14.93
N LYS A 134 -5.21 -0.47 15.04
CA LYS A 134 -5.97 0.70 15.48
C LYS A 134 -7.18 0.96 14.58
N PHE A 135 -6.99 1.00 13.28
CA PHE A 135 -8.07 1.22 12.34
C PHE A 135 -9.12 0.10 12.37
N TYR A 136 -8.69 -1.15 12.22
CA TYR A 136 -9.62 -2.27 12.09
C TYR A 136 -10.34 -2.63 13.40
N SER A 137 -9.76 -2.33 14.57
CA SER A 137 -10.43 -2.55 15.85
C SER A 137 -11.46 -1.47 16.22
N SER A 138 -11.49 -0.34 15.51
CA SER A 138 -12.41 0.76 15.78
C SER A 138 -13.52 0.83 14.71
N GLU A 139 -14.76 0.58 15.12
CA GLU A 139 -15.92 0.75 14.24
C GLU A 139 -16.10 2.23 13.84
N GLU A 140 -15.85 3.16 14.77
CA GLU A 140 -15.92 4.59 14.51
C GLU A 140 -15.00 5.02 13.37
N LEU A 141 -13.75 4.56 13.39
CA LEU A 141 -12.76 4.88 12.33
C LEU A 141 -13.12 4.25 10.98
N ARG A 142 -13.87 3.16 10.98
CA ARG A 142 -14.31 2.45 9.77
C ARG A 142 -15.64 2.93 9.22
N THR A 143 -16.33 3.81 9.94
CA THR A 143 -17.67 4.31 9.56
C THR A 143 -17.54 5.52 8.64
N CYS A 144 -18.15 5.44 7.45
CA CYS A 144 -18.20 6.56 6.52
C CYS A 144 -19.01 7.72 7.10
N PRO A 145 -18.46 8.93 7.20
CA PRO A 145 -19.17 10.06 7.80
C PRO A 145 -20.35 10.56 6.95
N VAL A 146 -20.40 10.19 5.67
CA VAL A 146 -21.44 10.61 4.74
C VAL A 146 -22.58 9.61 4.68
N SER A 147 -22.27 8.32 4.44
CA SER A 147 -23.31 7.29 4.25
C SER A 147 -23.61 6.47 5.51
N GLY A 148 -22.74 6.49 6.51
CA GLY A 148 -22.82 5.60 7.66
C GLY A 148 -22.42 4.14 7.35
N GLU A 149 -21.97 3.86 6.14
CA GLU A 149 -21.46 2.52 5.78
C GLU A 149 -20.20 2.20 6.57
N ILE A 150 -20.12 0.98 7.10
CA ILE A 150 -18.99 0.53 7.90
C ILE A 150 -18.13 -0.38 7.05
N MET A 151 -16.85 -0.01 6.85
CA MET A 151 -15.90 -0.86 6.18
C MET A 151 -15.70 -2.17 6.95
N GLU A 152 -15.72 -3.28 6.24
CA GLU A 152 -15.49 -4.60 6.82
C GLU A 152 -14.12 -4.72 7.48
N VAL A 153 -14.09 -5.46 8.58
CA VAL A 153 -12.85 -5.78 9.30
C VAL A 153 -11.98 -6.71 8.48
N ASP A 154 -10.69 -6.42 8.40
CA ASP A 154 -9.72 -7.39 7.92
C ASP A 154 -9.29 -8.29 9.10
N PRO A 155 -9.64 -9.59 9.07
CA PRO A 155 -9.40 -10.50 10.19
C PRO A 155 -7.92 -10.72 10.51
N ARG A 156 -7.01 -10.32 9.62
CA ARG A 156 -5.55 -10.40 9.85
C ARG A 156 -5.06 -9.41 10.91
N PHE A 157 -5.85 -8.37 11.21
CA PHE A 157 -5.45 -7.25 12.07
C PHE A 157 -6.29 -7.08 13.34
N VAL A 158 -7.22 -7.99 13.59
CA VAL A 158 -8.02 -8.04 14.83
C VAL A 158 -7.78 -9.37 15.52
N ASP A 159 -7.76 -9.35 16.86
CA ASP A 159 -7.57 -10.54 17.71
C ASP A 159 -8.90 -11.27 17.91
#